data_31e9b12e438b9aef22203435a74703c2
#
_entry.id   31e9b12e438b9aef22203435a74703c2
#
_cell.length_a   1.000
_cell.length_b   1.000
_cell.length_c   1.000
_cell.angle_alpha   90.00
_cell.angle_beta   90.00
_cell.angle_gamma   90.00
#
_symmetry.space_group_name_H-M   'P 1'
#
loop_
_entity.id
_entity.type
_entity.pdbx_description
1 polymer ?
#
loop_
_entity_poly.entity_id
_entity_poly.type
_entity_poly.pdbx_seq_one_letter_code
_entity_poly.pdbx_strand_id
1 'polypeptide(L)'
;MFFNKKKNDKQVVDWHTIDVKLVLTENAAVKKQIQMLGLTVEDLKHLKVFKPQVDENIDRIVDTFYNNLGMEQSLVDIINQHSSVDRLKVTLMRHICEMFSGVIDTEYFEKRKKISRVHVHIGLKTKWYIGAFQSLLIDFIQLVQDHIDDDDQRFRTIAAISKILNFEQQVVLEEYELVVERMQEQLEQQKRQIGNAVIESSSNLAAISEETN
;
A
#
# COMPACT_ATOMS: atom_id res chain seq x y z
N MET A 1 28.93 15.01 34.52
CA MET A 1 28.82 13.62 34.07
C MET A 1 28.88 13.60 32.57
N PHE A 2 30.03 13.29 32.00
CA PHE A 2 30.25 13.35 30.55
C PHE A 2 29.68 12.08 29.94
N PHE A 3 28.63 12.22 29.12
CA PHE A 3 28.12 11.12 28.30
C PHE A 3 29.13 10.86 27.16
N ASN A 4 29.82 9.77 27.25
CA ASN A 4 30.71 9.26 26.21
C ASN A 4 29.83 8.77 25.05
N LYS A 5 29.60 9.62 24.04
CA LYS A 5 29.02 9.23 22.77
C LYS A 5 30.02 8.28 22.11
N LYS A 6 29.74 6.97 22.12
CA LYS A 6 30.50 5.99 21.31
C LYS A 6 30.52 6.52 19.87
N LYS A 7 31.71 6.91 19.39
CA LYS A 7 31.97 7.09 17.97
C LYS A 7 31.68 5.73 17.30
N ASN A 8 30.53 5.60 16.68
CA ASN A 8 30.33 4.53 15.72
C ASN A 8 31.35 4.75 14.58
N ASP A 9 32.24 3.81 14.38
CA ASP A 9 33.08 3.76 13.19
C ASP A 9 32.15 3.85 11.98
N LYS A 10 32.23 4.94 11.22
CA LYS A 10 31.45 5.14 10.00
C LYS A 10 31.86 4.02 9.04
N GLN A 11 31.05 2.99 8.98
CA GLN A 11 31.20 1.96 7.96
C GLN A 11 30.95 2.65 6.61
N VAL A 12 32.01 2.83 5.82
CA VAL A 12 31.92 3.42 4.49
C VAL A 12 31.13 2.44 3.63
N VAL A 13 29.91 2.83 3.27
CA VAL A 13 29.05 2.02 2.40
C VAL A 13 29.61 2.06 0.98
N ASP A 14 30.00 0.92 0.45
CA ASP A 14 30.33 0.81 -0.97
C ASP A 14 29.05 0.62 -1.79
N TRP A 15 28.53 1.72 -2.32
CA TRP A 15 27.29 1.78 -3.10
C TRP A 15 27.32 0.94 -4.38
N HIS A 16 28.51 0.58 -4.89
CA HIS A 16 28.66 -0.26 -6.09
C HIS A 16 28.39 -1.73 -5.80
N THR A 17 28.60 -2.17 -4.57
CA THR A 17 28.39 -3.57 -4.16
C THR A 17 26.97 -3.87 -3.71
N ILE A 18 26.10 -2.84 -3.56
CA ILE A 18 24.72 -3.04 -3.13
C ILE A 18 23.91 -3.64 -4.28
N ASP A 19 23.61 -4.92 -4.15
CA ASP A 19 22.78 -5.64 -5.10
C ASP A 19 21.29 -5.30 -4.88
N VAL A 20 20.64 -4.75 -5.90
CA VAL A 20 19.20 -4.40 -5.90
C VAL A 20 18.60 -4.76 -7.24
N LYS A 21 17.28 -4.96 -7.24
CA LYS A 21 16.57 -5.40 -8.44
C LYS A 21 15.33 -4.54 -8.67
N LEU A 22 15.33 -3.81 -9.78
CA LEU A 22 14.17 -3.08 -10.27
C LEU A 22 13.80 -3.67 -11.64
N VAL A 23 13.03 -4.74 -11.63
CA VAL A 23 12.55 -5.41 -12.84
C VAL A 23 11.05 -5.21 -12.93
N LEU A 24 10.69 -4.25 -13.76
CA LEU A 24 9.31 -4.00 -14.11
C LEU A 24 8.94 -4.91 -15.27
N THR A 25 7.98 -5.75 -15.00
CA THR A 25 7.37 -6.63 -15.98
C THR A 25 6.84 -5.87 -17.19
N GLU A 26 6.31 -6.59 -18.17
CA GLU A 26 5.68 -6.06 -19.40
C GLU A 26 4.51 -5.10 -19.14
N ASN A 27 4.09 -4.91 -17.87
CA ASN A 27 3.01 -3.99 -17.52
C ASN A 27 3.44 -2.52 -17.69
N ALA A 28 3.01 -1.93 -18.81
CA ALA A 28 3.32 -0.55 -19.16
C ALA A 28 2.76 0.47 -18.14
N ALA A 29 1.66 0.16 -17.45
CA ALA A 29 1.07 1.05 -16.45
C ALA A 29 1.99 1.16 -15.22
N VAL A 30 2.45 0.02 -14.68
CA VAL A 30 3.39 -0.01 -13.55
C VAL A 30 4.71 0.71 -13.87
N LYS A 31 5.22 0.55 -15.10
CA LYS A 31 6.41 1.30 -15.55
C LYS A 31 6.18 2.80 -15.48
N LYS A 32 5.02 3.28 -15.95
CA LYS A 32 4.67 4.71 -15.89
C LYS A 32 4.53 5.21 -14.45
N GLN A 33 3.91 4.43 -13.56
CA GLN A 33 3.79 4.78 -12.13
C GLN A 33 5.17 4.97 -11.49
N ILE A 34 6.08 4.03 -11.69
CA ILE A 34 7.45 4.11 -11.15
C ILE A 34 8.22 5.28 -11.75
N GLN A 35 8.09 5.52 -13.05
CA GLN A 35 8.70 6.68 -13.71
C GLN A 35 8.15 8.01 -13.16
N MET A 36 6.83 8.11 -12.96
CA MET A 36 6.19 9.30 -12.41
C MET A 36 6.63 9.59 -10.98
N LEU A 37 6.82 8.55 -10.16
CA LEU A 37 7.36 8.67 -8.80
C LEU A 37 8.86 9.00 -8.79
N GLY A 38 9.55 8.83 -9.92
CA GLY A 38 11.01 8.90 -9.97
C GLY A 38 11.69 7.87 -9.06
N LEU A 39 11.06 6.69 -8.88
CA LEU A 39 11.65 5.61 -8.10
C LEU A 39 12.72 4.90 -8.93
N THR A 40 13.94 4.86 -8.42
CA THR A 40 15.14 4.44 -9.14
C THR A 40 15.87 3.30 -8.43
N VAL A 41 16.86 2.72 -9.12
CA VAL A 41 17.79 1.76 -8.53
C VAL A 41 18.57 2.36 -7.35
N GLU A 42 18.92 3.65 -7.41
CA GLU A 42 19.59 4.33 -6.29
C GLU A 42 18.66 4.43 -5.06
N ASP A 43 17.39 4.71 -5.25
CA ASP A 43 16.42 4.71 -4.14
C ASP A 43 16.38 3.32 -3.47
N LEU A 44 16.36 2.24 -4.27
CA LEU A 44 16.36 0.87 -3.73
C LEU A 44 17.63 0.54 -2.94
N LYS A 45 18.80 1.08 -3.33
CA LYS A 45 20.02 0.95 -2.56
C LYS A 45 19.91 1.65 -1.21
N HIS A 46 19.38 2.88 -1.17
CA HIS A 46 19.15 3.61 0.08
C HIS A 46 18.22 2.83 1.02
N LEU A 47 17.11 2.28 0.49
CA LEU A 47 16.21 1.44 1.28
C LEU A 47 16.94 0.21 1.83
N LYS A 48 17.69 -0.51 1.00
CA LYS A 48 18.39 -1.73 1.40
C LYS A 48 19.49 -1.48 2.44
N VAL A 49 20.25 -0.39 2.28
CA VAL A 49 21.27 0.02 3.25
C VAL A 49 20.65 0.39 4.59
N PHE A 50 19.46 0.99 4.57
CA PHE A 50 18.75 1.39 5.78
C PHE A 50 17.97 0.23 6.44
N LYS A 51 17.82 -0.89 5.77
CA LYS A 51 17.06 -2.05 6.26
C LYS A 51 17.44 -2.54 7.66
N PRO A 52 18.76 -2.66 8.04
CA PRO A 52 19.11 -3.11 9.38
C PRO A 52 18.49 -2.25 10.50
N GLN A 53 18.45 -0.93 10.34
CA GLN A 53 17.83 -0.01 11.30
C GLN A 53 16.32 -0.20 11.39
N VAL A 54 15.68 -0.51 10.25
CA VAL A 54 14.25 -0.86 10.23
C VAL A 54 14.02 -2.19 10.95
N ASP A 55 14.81 -3.22 10.65
CA ASP A 55 14.67 -4.54 11.27
C ASP A 55 14.84 -4.48 12.80
N GLU A 56 15.80 -3.69 13.30
CA GLU A 56 16.03 -3.49 14.74
C GLU A 56 14.88 -2.74 15.46
N ASN A 57 14.12 -1.94 14.72
CA ASN A 57 13.03 -1.12 15.26
C ASN A 57 11.63 -1.59 14.83
N ILE A 58 11.54 -2.74 14.16
CA ILE A 58 10.32 -3.20 13.50
C ILE A 58 9.14 -3.37 14.47
N ASP A 59 9.39 -3.95 15.65
CA ASP A 59 8.36 -4.15 16.68
C ASP A 59 7.75 -2.82 17.13
N ARG A 60 8.60 -1.81 17.41
CA ARG A 60 8.16 -0.48 17.83
C ARG A 60 7.33 0.20 16.73
N ILE A 61 7.78 0.13 15.48
CA ILE A 61 7.08 0.73 14.34
C ILE A 61 5.69 0.11 14.19
N VAL A 62 5.61 -1.20 14.23
CA VAL A 62 4.36 -1.94 14.07
C VAL A 62 3.42 -1.74 15.27
N ASP A 63 3.96 -1.66 16.48
CA ASP A 63 3.17 -1.35 17.68
C ASP A 63 2.57 0.06 17.59
N THR A 64 3.37 1.06 17.21
CA THR A 64 2.90 2.44 17.00
C THR A 64 1.80 2.48 15.96
N PHE A 65 1.97 1.78 14.84
CA PHE A 65 1.00 1.69 13.76
C PHE A 65 -0.36 1.17 14.26
N TYR A 66 -0.38 0.01 14.95
CA TYR A 66 -1.65 -0.56 15.44
C TYR A 66 -2.26 0.21 16.61
N ASN A 67 -1.46 0.84 17.45
CA ASN A 67 -1.96 1.75 18.48
C ASN A 67 -2.70 2.95 17.85
N ASN A 68 -2.16 3.53 16.78
CA ASN A 68 -2.81 4.61 16.04
C ASN A 68 -4.12 4.16 15.39
N LEU A 69 -4.17 2.96 14.79
CA LEU A 69 -5.40 2.40 14.24
C LEU A 69 -6.46 2.14 15.32
N GLY A 70 -6.04 1.78 16.53
CA GLY A 70 -6.92 1.56 17.68
C GLY A 70 -7.70 2.79 18.15
N MET A 71 -7.35 4.01 17.69
CA MET A 71 -8.09 5.24 17.99
C MET A 71 -9.39 5.36 17.20
N GLU A 72 -9.56 4.58 16.14
CA GLU A 72 -10.74 4.59 15.28
C GLU A 72 -11.54 3.30 15.42
N GLN A 73 -12.71 3.37 16.03
CA GLN A 73 -13.54 2.20 16.34
C GLN A 73 -13.89 1.37 15.11
N SER A 74 -14.17 2.01 13.98
CA SER A 74 -14.50 1.28 12.74
C SER A 74 -13.36 0.41 12.22
N LEU A 75 -12.10 0.78 12.49
CA LEU A 75 -10.92 -0.05 12.17
C LEU A 75 -10.76 -1.21 13.15
N VAL A 76 -11.01 -0.97 14.43
CA VAL A 76 -11.01 -2.02 15.46
C VAL A 76 -12.05 -3.09 15.12
N ASP A 77 -13.25 -2.68 14.71
CA ASP A 77 -14.33 -3.59 14.33
C ASP A 77 -13.96 -4.44 13.11
N ILE A 78 -13.37 -3.84 12.07
CA ILE A 78 -12.87 -4.56 10.89
C ILE A 78 -11.79 -5.58 11.29
N ILE A 79 -10.83 -5.18 12.13
CA ILE A 79 -9.77 -6.07 12.61
C ILE A 79 -10.37 -7.28 13.35
N ASN A 80 -11.26 -7.04 14.30
CA ASN A 80 -11.87 -8.09 15.11
C ASN A 80 -12.76 -9.04 14.29
N GLN A 81 -13.41 -8.53 13.23
CA GLN A 81 -14.26 -9.32 12.36
C GLN A 81 -13.46 -10.26 11.45
N HIS A 82 -12.27 -9.84 10.99
CA HIS A 82 -11.54 -10.54 9.94
C HIS A 82 -10.21 -11.16 10.38
N SER A 83 -9.65 -10.74 11.54
CA SER A 83 -8.32 -11.16 11.98
C SER A 83 -8.12 -10.92 13.48
N SER A 84 -6.85 -10.79 13.89
CA SER A 84 -6.42 -10.29 15.19
C SER A 84 -5.21 -9.38 15.01
N VAL A 85 -5.01 -8.45 15.95
CA VAL A 85 -3.88 -7.52 15.92
C VAL A 85 -2.55 -8.27 15.84
N ASP A 86 -2.36 -9.35 16.63
CA ASP A 86 -1.10 -10.13 16.64
C ASP A 86 -0.78 -10.74 15.27
N ARG A 87 -1.76 -11.33 14.58
CA ARG A 87 -1.57 -11.86 13.24
C ARG A 87 -1.23 -10.77 12.22
N LEU A 88 -1.89 -9.64 12.34
CA LEU A 88 -1.69 -8.51 11.44
C LEU A 88 -0.33 -7.85 11.68
N LYS A 89 0.15 -7.76 12.93
CA LYS A 89 1.51 -7.30 13.25
C LYS A 89 2.57 -8.12 12.51
N VAL A 90 2.51 -9.44 12.59
CA VAL A 90 3.45 -10.33 11.89
C VAL A 90 3.40 -10.12 10.37
N THR A 91 2.20 -9.90 9.83
CA THR A 91 2.04 -9.66 8.39
C THR A 91 2.63 -8.31 7.98
N LEU A 92 2.40 -7.25 8.77
CA LEU A 92 2.93 -5.91 8.51
C LEU A 92 4.45 -5.88 8.66
N MET A 93 5.03 -6.54 9.67
CA MET A 93 6.49 -6.67 9.81
C MET A 93 7.13 -7.22 8.53
N ARG A 94 6.59 -8.34 8.01
CA ARG A 94 7.08 -8.94 6.76
C ARG A 94 6.92 -7.99 5.58
N HIS A 95 5.80 -7.31 5.48
CA HIS A 95 5.53 -6.34 4.42
C HIS A 95 6.56 -5.19 4.45
N ILE A 96 6.82 -4.63 5.64
CA ILE A 96 7.84 -3.58 5.82
C ILE A 96 9.23 -4.11 5.44
N CYS A 97 9.64 -5.29 5.94
CA CYS A 97 10.93 -5.88 5.58
C CYS A 97 11.09 -6.08 4.07
N GLU A 98 10.01 -6.43 3.36
CA GLU A 98 10.02 -6.55 1.90
C GLU A 98 10.19 -5.18 1.21
N MET A 99 9.56 -4.11 1.69
CA MET A 99 9.74 -2.75 1.14
C MET A 99 11.20 -2.30 1.19
N PHE A 100 11.92 -2.70 2.23
CA PHE A 100 13.35 -2.37 2.39
C PHE A 100 14.31 -3.43 1.84
N SER A 101 13.83 -4.44 1.13
CA SER A 101 14.67 -5.50 0.57
C SER A 101 15.59 -5.04 -0.57
N GLY A 102 15.26 -3.92 -1.21
CA GLY A 102 15.93 -3.46 -2.43
C GLY A 102 15.48 -4.23 -3.69
N VAL A 103 14.37 -4.96 -3.62
CA VAL A 103 13.84 -5.76 -4.74
C VAL A 103 12.42 -5.34 -5.05
N ILE A 104 12.20 -4.87 -6.29
CA ILE A 104 10.88 -4.68 -6.88
C ILE A 104 10.85 -5.47 -8.17
N ASP A 105 10.09 -6.55 -8.18
CA ASP A 105 9.89 -7.42 -9.32
C ASP A 105 8.43 -7.85 -9.44
N THR A 106 8.13 -8.75 -10.36
CA THR A 106 6.78 -9.27 -10.57
C THR A 106 6.19 -9.89 -9.31
N GLU A 107 7.00 -10.66 -8.57
CA GLU A 107 6.53 -11.30 -7.34
C GLU A 107 6.17 -10.27 -6.27
N TYR A 108 7.02 -9.24 -6.12
CA TYR A 108 6.74 -8.11 -5.24
C TYR A 108 5.37 -7.48 -5.57
N PHE A 109 5.15 -7.17 -6.84
CA PHE A 109 3.93 -6.51 -7.29
C PHE A 109 2.68 -7.38 -7.10
N GLU A 110 2.74 -8.68 -7.44
CA GLU A 110 1.61 -9.59 -7.26
C GLU A 110 1.25 -9.79 -5.78
N LYS A 111 2.23 -9.79 -4.88
CA LYS A 111 1.98 -9.79 -3.43
C LYS A 111 1.21 -8.54 -3.00
N ARG A 112 1.57 -7.34 -3.52
CA ARG A 112 0.88 -6.09 -3.20
C ARG A 112 -0.55 -6.08 -3.70
N LYS A 113 -0.78 -6.54 -4.91
CA LYS A 113 -2.15 -6.73 -5.44
C LYS A 113 -2.99 -7.66 -4.57
N LYS A 114 -2.41 -8.76 -4.10
CA LYS A 114 -3.13 -9.67 -3.20
C LYS A 114 -3.53 -8.99 -1.90
N ILE A 115 -2.62 -8.23 -1.29
CA ILE A 115 -2.89 -7.45 -0.08
C ILE A 115 -3.98 -6.42 -0.35
N SER A 116 -3.90 -5.71 -1.47
CA SER A 116 -4.87 -4.70 -1.89
C SER A 116 -6.29 -5.27 -1.98
N ARG A 117 -6.44 -6.42 -2.64
CA ARG A 117 -7.74 -7.11 -2.75
C ARG A 117 -8.32 -7.46 -1.39
N VAL A 118 -7.48 -7.86 -0.42
CA VAL A 118 -7.95 -8.11 0.95
C VAL A 118 -8.49 -6.84 1.58
N HIS A 119 -7.78 -5.71 1.48
CA HIS A 119 -8.22 -4.43 2.04
C HIS A 119 -9.55 -3.95 1.43
N VAL A 120 -9.71 -4.10 0.11
CA VAL A 120 -10.97 -3.80 -0.58
C VAL A 120 -12.09 -4.73 -0.10
N HIS A 121 -11.81 -6.05 -0.01
CA HIS A 121 -12.78 -7.06 0.39
C HIS A 121 -13.34 -6.85 1.80
N ILE A 122 -12.48 -6.45 2.76
CA ILE A 122 -12.90 -6.15 4.13
C ILE A 122 -13.56 -4.78 4.29
N GLY A 123 -13.72 -4.03 3.21
CA GLY A 123 -14.37 -2.72 3.22
C GLY A 123 -13.57 -1.60 3.90
N LEU A 124 -12.23 -1.74 3.96
CA LEU A 124 -11.38 -0.68 4.49
C LEU A 124 -11.51 0.57 3.62
N LYS A 125 -11.87 1.71 4.22
CA LYS A 125 -12.00 2.97 3.48
C LYS A 125 -10.63 3.52 3.12
N THR A 126 -10.48 4.02 1.89
CA THR A 126 -9.23 4.56 1.33
C THR A 126 -8.58 5.63 2.20
N LYS A 127 -9.40 6.51 2.81
CA LYS A 127 -8.88 7.55 3.72
C LYS A 127 -8.10 6.98 4.92
N TRP A 128 -8.54 5.85 5.47
CA TRP A 128 -7.87 5.20 6.59
C TRP A 128 -6.57 4.52 6.16
N TYR A 129 -6.59 3.91 4.96
CA TYR A 129 -5.40 3.31 4.36
C TYR A 129 -4.30 4.36 4.15
N ILE A 130 -4.63 5.48 3.50
CA ILE A 130 -3.68 6.58 3.27
C ILE A 130 -3.17 7.18 4.59
N GLY A 131 -4.07 7.39 5.57
CA GLY A 131 -3.69 7.90 6.90
C GLY A 131 -2.73 6.98 7.64
N ALA A 132 -2.93 5.66 7.53
CA ALA A 132 -2.03 4.67 8.13
C ALA A 132 -0.63 4.71 7.52
N PHE A 133 -0.50 4.88 6.21
CA PHE A 133 0.79 5.06 5.52
C PHE A 133 1.49 6.36 5.92
N GLN A 134 0.74 7.43 6.20
CA GLN A 134 1.32 8.66 6.73
C GLN A 134 1.95 8.45 8.11
N SER A 135 1.33 7.64 8.97
CA SER A 135 1.92 7.27 10.26
C SER A 135 3.25 6.53 10.09
N LEU A 136 3.30 5.53 9.19
CA LEU A 136 4.55 4.83 8.86
C LEU A 136 5.63 5.78 8.34
N LEU A 137 5.28 6.71 7.46
CA LEU A 137 6.23 7.67 6.91
C LEU A 137 6.88 8.52 8.01
N ILE A 138 6.09 9.00 8.97
CA ILE A 138 6.61 9.79 10.10
C ILE A 138 7.55 8.96 10.98
N ASP A 139 7.18 7.72 11.29
CA ASP A 139 8.05 6.82 12.07
C ASP A 139 9.37 6.53 11.36
N PHE A 140 9.36 6.32 10.04
CA PHE A 140 10.58 6.13 9.26
C PHE A 140 11.42 7.41 9.16
N ILE A 141 10.82 8.58 8.99
CA ILE A 141 11.55 9.86 8.98
C ILE A 141 12.28 10.05 10.31
N GLN A 142 11.61 9.79 11.44
CA GLN A 142 12.24 9.89 12.75
C GLN A 142 13.41 8.91 12.87
N LEU A 143 13.20 7.65 12.44
CA LEU A 143 14.25 6.64 12.46
C LEU A 143 15.48 7.03 11.60
N VAL A 144 15.25 7.62 10.43
CA VAL A 144 16.33 8.13 9.57
C VAL A 144 17.07 9.27 10.26
N GLN A 145 16.36 10.20 10.90
CA GLN A 145 16.97 11.30 11.65
C GLN A 145 17.83 10.83 12.82
N ASP A 146 17.41 9.76 13.48
CA ASP A 146 18.13 9.21 14.64
C ASP A 146 19.41 8.45 14.25
N HIS A 147 19.51 7.94 13.00
CA HIS A 147 20.59 7.03 12.58
C HIS A 147 21.49 7.54 11.46
N ILE A 148 21.08 8.55 10.70
CA ILE A 148 21.87 9.09 9.59
C ILE A 148 22.30 10.52 9.89
N ASP A 149 23.60 10.72 10.11
CA ASP A 149 24.18 12.04 10.41
C ASP A 149 24.39 12.90 9.15
N ASP A 150 24.67 12.27 8.00
CA ASP A 150 24.93 12.95 6.73
C ASP A 150 23.63 13.46 6.10
N ASP A 151 23.57 14.78 5.85
CA ASP A 151 22.34 15.44 5.39
C ASP A 151 21.90 14.99 3.99
N ASP A 152 22.84 14.73 3.06
CA ASP A 152 22.51 14.25 1.71
C ASP A 152 21.98 12.81 1.74
N GLN A 153 22.64 11.94 2.49
CA GLN A 153 22.16 10.55 2.67
C GLN A 153 20.82 10.52 3.38
N ARG A 154 20.62 11.36 4.40
CA ARG A 154 19.34 11.51 5.11
C ARG A 154 18.23 11.89 4.17
N PHE A 155 18.43 12.95 3.37
CA PHE A 155 17.47 13.41 2.38
C PHE A 155 17.15 12.33 1.35
N ARG A 156 18.16 11.67 0.78
CA ARG A 156 17.97 10.58 -0.21
C ARG A 156 17.22 9.39 0.37
N THR A 157 17.53 9.00 1.60
CA THR A 157 16.85 7.87 2.26
C THR A 157 15.38 8.21 2.54
N ILE A 158 15.08 9.42 3.04
CA ILE A 158 13.70 9.88 3.24
C ILE A 158 12.95 9.93 1.91
N ALA A 159 13.57 10.45 0.86
CA ALA A 159 12.97 10.49 -0.46
C ALA A 159 12.66 9.09 -1.00
N ALA A 160 13.58 8.14 -0.85
CA ALA A 160 13.38 6.75 -1.24
C ALA A 160 12.22 6.09 -0.47
N ILE A 161 12.15 6.31 0.85
CA ILE A 161 11.05 5.84 1.70
C ILE A 161 9.71 6.44 1.24
N SER A 162 9.67 7.73 1.00
CA SER A 162 8.45 8.40 0.52
C SER A 162 7.97 7.84 -0.81
N LYS A 163 8.89 7.59 -1.75
CA LYS A 163 8.57 7.02 -3.07
C LYS A 163 8.03 5.59 -2.97
N ILE A 164 8.68 4.71 -2.17
CA ILE A 164 8.19 3.33 -2.03
C ILE A 164 6.83 3.27 -1.34
N LEU A 165 6.60 4.06 -0.28
CA LEU A 165 5.30 4.13 0.37
C LEU A 165 4.21 4.66 -0.57
N ASN A 166 4.52 5.66 -1.40
CA ASN A 166 3.58 6.17 -2.38
C ASN A 166 3.28 5.13 -3.46
N PHE A 167 4.28 4.37 -3.92
CA PHE A 167 4.06 3.27 -4.86
C PHE A 167 3.12 2.21 -4.29
N GLU A 168 3.31 1.80 -3.03
CA GLU A 168 2.43 0.88 -2.32
C GLU A 168 0.97 1.40 -2.27
N GLN A 169 0.80 2.68 -1.99
CA GLN A 169 -0.52 3.32 -1.98
C GLN A 169 -1.19 3.30 -3.37
N GLN A 170 -0.44 3.58 -4.43
CA GLN A 170 -0.96 3.55 -5.80
C GLN A 170 -1.48 2.16 -6.18
N VAL A 171 -0.73 1.10 -5.86
CA VAL A 171 -1.16 -0.28 -6.14
C VAL A 171 -2.48 -0.62 -5.45
N VAL A 172 -2.68 -0.13 -4.23
CA VAL A 172 -3.94 -0.36 -3.50
C VAL A 172 -5.08 0.46 -4.07
N LEU A 173 -4.87 1.73 -4.37
CA LEU A 173 -5.90 2.59 -4.94
C LEU A 173 -6.40 2.07 -6.30
N GLU A 174 -5.51 1.54 -7.14
CA GLU A 174 -5.86 0.92 -8.41
C GLU A 174 -6.85 -0.25 -8.23
N GLU A 175 -6.68 -1.10 -7.22
CA GLU A 175 -7.64 -2.18 -6.93
C GLU A 175 -9.01 -1.64 -6.44
N TYR A 176 -9.04 -0.51 -5.71
CA TYR A 176 -10.29 0.16 -5.35
C TYR A 176 -11.03 0.68 -6.59
N GLU A 177 -10.31 1.31 -7.52
CA GLU A 177 -10.88 1.80 -8.79
C GLU A 177 -11.48 0.66 -9.59
N LEU A 178 -10.76 -0.45 -9.76
CA LEU A 178 -11.25 -1.65 -10.46
C LEU A 178 -12.52 -2.25 -9.84
N VAL A 179 -12.68 -2.16 -8.52
CA VAL A 179 -13.91 -2.63 -7.85
C VAL A 179 -15.06 -1.68 -8.14
N VAL A 180 -14.84 -0.36 -8.07
CA VAL A 180 -15.85 0.65 -8.38
C VAL A 180 -16.33 0.51 -9.83
N GLU A 181 -15.42 0.36 -10.79
CA GLU A 181 -15.75 0.14 -12.20
C GLU A 181 -16.63 -1.09 -12.40
N ARG A 182 -16.25 -2.23 -11.81
CA ARG A 182 -17.07 -3.46 -11.89
C ARG A 182 -18.46 -3.29 -11.29
N MET A 183 -18.56 -2.59 -10.17
CA MET A 183 -19.87 -2.31 -9.54
C MET A 183 -20.74 -1.41 -10.43
N GLN A 184 -20.15 -0.42 -11.11
CA GLN A 184 -20.86 0.44 -12.05
C GLN A 184 -21.37 -0.36 -13.25
N GLU A 185 -20.54 -1.20 -13.84
CA GLU A 185 -20.92 -2.09 -14.94
C GLU A 185 -22.08 -3.02 -14.56
N GLN A 186 -22.02 -3.63 -13.38
CA GLN A 186 -23.10 -4.49 -12.87
C GLN A 186 -24.41 -3.71 -12.68
N LEU A 187 -24.33 -2.51 -12.12
CA LEU A 187 -25.49 -1.67 -11.93
C LEU A 187 -26.14 -1.27 -13.26
N GLU A 188 -25.33 -0.96 -14.26
CA GLU A 188 -25.84 -0.64 -15.60
C GLU A 188 -26.50 -1.84 -16.29
N GLN A 189 -25.93 -3.04 -16.12
CA GLN A 189 -26.56 -4.27 -16.61
C GLN A 189 -27.90 -4.53 -15.95
N GLN A 190 -28.00 -4.37 -14.63
CA GLN A 190 -29.27 -4.49 -13.91
C GLN A 190 -30.30 -3.48 -14.37
N LYS A 191 -29.93 -2.21 -14.56
CA LYS A 191 -30.82 -1.17 -15.08
C LYS A 191 -31.38 -1.54 -16.46
N ARG A 192 -30.54 -2.06 -17.35
CA ARG A 192 -30.96 -2.52 -18.68
C ARG A 192 -31.94 -3.68 -18.59
N GLN A 193 -31.68 -4.66 -17.74
CA GLN A 193 -32.58 -5.80 -17.53
C GLN A 193 -33.94 -5.37 -17.00
N ILE A 194 -33.97 -4.48 -16.02
CA ILE A 194 -35.23 -3.92 -15.48
C ILE A 194 -35.97 -3.13 -16.56
N GLY A 195 -35.27 -2.31 -17.32
CA GLY A 195 -35.87 -1.53 -18.43
C GLY A 195 -36.53 -2.46 -19.46
N ASN A 196 -35.87 -3.51 -19.89
CA ASN A 196 -36.42 -4.48 -20.84
C ASN A 196 -37.63 -5.22 -20.26
N ALA A 197 -37.59 -5.64 -19.01
CA ALA A 197 -38.74 -6.28 -18.34
C ALA A 197 -39.97 -5.36 -18.22
N VAL A 198 -39.75 -4.07 -17.97
CA VAL A 198 -40.81 -3.06 -17.93
C VAL A 198 -41.45 -2.87 -19.30
N ILE A 199 -40.63 -2.79 -20.36
CA ILE A 199 -41.09 -2.67 -21.76
C ILE A 199 -41.95 -3.90 -22.13
N GLU A 200 -41.43 -5.10 -21.84
CA GLU A 200 -42.15 -6.36 -22.11
C GLU A 200 -43.49 -6.44 -21.35
N SER A 201 -43.49 -6.10 -20.06
CA SER A 201 -44.70 -6.04 -19.25
C SER A 201 -45.71 -5.05 -19.80
N SER A 202 -45.25 -3.88 -20.22
CA SER A 202 -46.12 -2.84 -20.80
C SER A 202 -46.76 -3.30 -22.12
N SER A 203 -45.95 -3.98 -22.96
CA SER A 203 -46.45 -4.55 -24.22
C SER A 203 -47.49 -5.64 -24.01
N ASN A 204 -47.27 -6.52 -23.03
CA ASN A 204 -48.22 -7.57 -22.68
C ASN A 204 -49.52 -7.00 -22.11
N LEU A 205 -49.46 -5.96 -21.28
CA LEU A 205 -50.64 -5.26 -20.76
C LEU A 205 -51.46 -4.56 -21.90
N ALA A 206 -50.78 -3.95 -22.86
CA ALA A 206 -51.44 -3.36 -24.01
C ALA A 206 -52.17 -4.43 -24.84
N ALA A 207 -51.54 -5.55 -25.12
CA ALA A 207 -52.15 -6.67 -25.86
C ALA A 207 -53.39 -7.22 -25.16
N ILE A 208 -53.34 -7.43 -23.83
CA ILE A 208 -54.50 -7.88 -23.02
C ILE A 208 -55.62 -6.84 -23.06
N SER A 209 -55.30 -5.55 -23.02
CA SER A 209 -56.30 -4.49 -23.09
C SER A 209 -57.00 -4.43 -24.46
N GLU A 210 -56.32 -4.74 -25.56
CA GLU A 210 -56.90 -4.83 -26.88
C GLU A 210 -57.81 -6.05 -27.06
N GLU A 211 -57.50 -7.18 -26.42
CA GLU A 211 -58.31 -8.41 -26.46
C GLU A 211 -59.61 -8.32 -25.63
N THR A 212 -59.66 -7.39 -24.65
CA THR A 212 -60.79 -7.26 -23.73
C THR A 212 -61.80 -6.16 -24.13
N ASN A 213 -61.56 -5.45 -25.22
CA ASN A 213 -62.47 -4.45 -25.82
C ASN A 213 -63.12 -5.01 -27.07
#